data_4f41dac64c3f962c7d8232063c10997a
#
_entry.id   4f41dac64c3f962c7d8232063c10997a
#
_cell.length_a   1.000
_cell.length_b   1.000
_cell.length_c   1.000
_cell.angle_alpha   90.00
_cell.angle_beta   90.00
_cell.angle_gamma   90.00
#
_symmetry.space_group_name_H-M   'P 1'
#
loop_
_entity.id
_entity.type
_entity.pdbx_description
1 polymer ?
#
loop_
_entity_poly.entity_id
_entity_poly.type
_entity_poly.pdbx_seq_one_letter_code
_entity_poly.pdbx_strand_id
1 'polypeptide(L)'
;KENGFEHVVCGTVHAFQGDEKDVVLFSTALSSRTGKGTYNWLKNNKELINVATSRAKDKLILLADGKELERLHQGNEDDDLYELVQYVKTNGESKITEKHISSRALGIQPFSTETETAFMKNLTHALENIWLTRNKYTIHKEVAISQMFRDNISYDNLFYMGRFDFVVYEKRGKREMPVFAIELDGKEHFEDEVVQERDRQKNEICKAHHMQIIRVENSYARRYHYIKEILNDYFAKAR
;
A
#
# COMPACT_ATOMS: atom_id res chain seq x y z
N LYS A 1 7.89 17.92 -1.10
CA LYS A 1 9.06 18.84 -0.98
C LYS A 1 9.00 19.97 -2.00
N GLU A 2 8.47 19.75 -3.22
CA GLU A 2 8.35 20.78 -4.26
C GLU A 2 7.41 21.96 -3.92
N ASN A 3 6.62 21.85 -2.84
CA ASN A 3 5.62 22.85 -2.43
C ASN A 3 5.98 23.62 -1.15
N GLY A 4 7.25 23.67 -0.74
CA GLY A 4 7.69 24.41 0.45
C GLY A 4 7.39 23.73 1.80
N PHE A 5 6.99 22.45 1.80
CA PHE A 5 6.74 21.67 3.02
C PHE A 5 7.92 20.77 3.41
N GLU A 6 9.14 21.27 3.27
CA GLU A 6 10.36 20.49 3.58
C GLU A 6 10.46 20.05 5.05
N HIS A 7 9.81 20.78 5.94
CA HIS A 7 9.74 20.48 7.38
C HIS A 7 8.67 19.44 7.75
N VAL A 8 7.82 19.02 6.81
CA VAL A 8 6.79 18.01 7.06
C VAL A 8 7.40 16.63 6.82
N VAL A 9 7.36 15.80 7.86
CA VAL A 9 7.76 14.39 7.80
C VAL A 9 6.51 13.54 7.61
N CYS A 10 6.52 12.64 6.64
CA CYS A 10 5.41 11.74 6.36
C CYS A 10 5.89 10.29 6.41
N GLY A 11 5.12 9.40 7.01
CA GLY A 11 5.45 7.99 7.11
C GLY A 11 4.33 7.17 7.74
N THR A 12 4.56 5.88 7.90
CA THR A 12 3.67 5.00 8.66
C THR A 12 3.84 5.23 10.17
N VAL A 13 2.89 4.77 10.97
CA VAL A 13 2.95 4.89 12.44
C VAL A 13 4.26 4.34 13.01
N HIS A 14 4.74 3.21 12.49
CA HIS A 14 6.01 2.61 12.93
C HIS A 14 7.24 3.51 12.70
N ALA A 15 7.23 4.31 11.62
CA ALA A 15 8.33 5.23 11.32
C ALA A 15 8.46 6.37 12.33
N PHE A 16 7.43 6.61 13.15
CA PHE A 16 7.41 7.66 14.17
C PHE A 16 7.58 7.12 15.59
N GLN A 17 7.91 5.86 15.75
CA GLN A 17 8.14 5.30 17.09
C GLN A 17 9.36 5.97 17.74
N GLY A 18 9.14 6.62 18.89
CA GLY A 18 10.19 7.36 19.63
C GLY A 18 10.38 8.82 19.21
N ASP A 19 9.73 9.30 18.16
CA ASP A 19 9.79 10.70 17.71
C ASP A 19 8.53 11.47 18.12
N GLU A 20 8.65 12.74 18.49
CA GLU A 20 7.55 13.61 18.87
C GLU A 20 7.53 14.87 18.01
N LYS A 21 6.34 15.38 17.73
CA LYS A 21 6.10 16.61 16.95
C LYS A 21 5.06 17.48 17.61
N ASP A 22 5.18 18.78 17.44
CA ASP A 22 4.20 19.73 17.98
C ASP A 22 2.81 19.45 17.39
N VAL A 23 2.74 19.21 16.10
CA VAL A 23 1.49 18.86 15.41
C VAL A 23 1.64 17.51 14.69
N VAL A 24 0.71 16.60 14.96
CA VAL A 24 0.62 15.31 14.26
C VAL A 24 -0.70 15.24 13.49
N LEU A 25 -0.60 14.86 12.23
CA LEU A 25 -1.73 14.59 11.37
C LEU A 25 -1.84 13.07 11.20
N PHE A 26 -2.85 12.48 11.81
CA PHE A 26 -3.10 11.04 11.78
C PHE A 26 -4.25 10.71 10.83
N SER A 27 -3.98 9.94 9.78
CA SER A 27 -5.01 9.45 8.87
C SER A 27 -5.28 7.97 9.12
N THR A 28 -6.56 7.63 9.35
CA THR A 28 -6.99 6.24 9.49
C THR A 28 -6.94 5.47 8.17
N ALA A 29 -6.82 6.17 7.04
CA ALA A 29 -6.77 5.61 5.67
C ALA A 29 -7.90 4.63 5.33
N LEU A 30 -9.04 4.69 6.06
CA LEU A 30 -10.21 3.87 5.77
C LEU A 30 -10.91 4.32 4.48
N SER A 31 -11.42 3.36 3.73
CA SER A 31 -12.14 3.60 2.48
C SER A 31 -13.21 2.55 2.24
N SER A 32 -14.08 2.75 1.27
CA SER A 32 -15.11 1.77 0.86
C SER A 32 -14.53 0.41 0.44
N ARG A 33 -13.21 0.36 0.15
CA ARG A 33 -12.50 -0.88 -0.18
C ARG A 33 -11.91 -1.59 1.05
N THR A 34 -11.91 -0.94 2.21
CA THR A 34 -11.38 -1.55 3.43
C THR A 34 -12.22 -2.75 3.85
N GLY A 35 -11.62 -3.93 3.88
CA GLY A 35 -12.26 -5.16 4.33
C GLY A 35 -12.34 -5.26 5.85
N LYS A 36 -13.26 -6.10 6.35
CA LYS A 36 -13.42 -6.36 7.79
C LYS A 36 -12.14 -6.90 8.45
N GLY A 37 -11.41 -7.79 7.76
CA GLY A 37 -10.15 -8.34 8.27
C GLY A 37 -9.09 -7.27 8.50
N THR A 38 -8.92 -6.35 7.54
CA THR A 38 -8.00 -5.21 7.68
C THR A 38 -8.40 -4.31 8.85
N TYR A 39 -9.69 -4.03 8.99
CA TYR A 39 -10.18 -3.22 10.10
C TYR A 39 -9.99 -3.91 11.46
N ASN A 40 -10.32 -5.20 11.56
CA ASN A 40 -10.13 -5.98 12.79
C ASN A 40 -8.65 -6.04 13.19
N TRP A 41 -7.75 -6.19 12.22
CA TRP A 41 -6.32 -6.11 12.49
C TRP A 41 -5.95 -4.73 13.06
N LEU A 42 -6.41 -3.63 12.43
CA LEU A 42 -6.09 -2.27 12.86
C LEU A 42 -6.61 -1.99 14.28
N LYS A 43 -7.87 -2.31 14.57
CA LYS A 43 -8.46 -2.07 15.90
C LYS A 43 -7.80 -2.91 17.00
N ASN A 44 -7.32 -4.10 16.67
CA ASN A 44 -6.64 -4.98 17.64
C ASN A 44 -5.18 -4.58 17.88
N ASN A 45 -4.59 -3.72 17.03
CA ASN A 45 -3.25 -3.18 17.23
C ASN A 45 -3.29 -1.87 18.02
N LYS A 46 -3.70 -1.95 19.30
CA LYS A 46 -3.78 -0.82 20.24
C LYS A 46 -2.47 -0.03 20.34
N GLU A 47 -1.33 -0.71 20.21
CA GLU A 47 0.00 -0.10 20.19
C GLU A 47 0.17 0.92 19.06
N LEU A 48 -0.35 0.62 17.86
CA LEU A 48 -0.29 1.55 16.73
C LEU A 48 -1.11 2.81 17.00
N ILE A 49 -2.29 2.65 17.58
CA ILE A 49 -3.17 3.76 17.93
C ILE A 49 -2.49 4.63 19.02
N ASN A 50 -1.91 3.99 20.02
CA ASN A 50 -1.17 4.67 21.08
C ASN A 50 0.05 5.43 20.52
N VAL A 51 0.84 4.83 19.65
CA VAL A 51 1.97 5.51 19.00
C VAL A 51 1.47 6.70 18.20
N ALA A 52 0.44 6.55 17.38
CA ALA A 52 -0.09 7.63 16.53
C ALA A 52 -0.58 8.82 17.37
N THR A 53 -1.25 8.57 18.49
CA THR A 53 -1.84 9.62 19.35
C THR A 53 -0.82 10.27 20.27
N SER A 54 0.12 9.49 20.81
CA SER A 54 1.10 9.98 21.80
C SER A 54 2.26 10.78 21.20
N ARG A 55 2.34 10.89 19.87
CA ARG A 55 3.41 11.67 19.20
C ARG A 55 3.14 13.16 19.13
N ALA A 56 1.90 13.59 19.33
CA ALA A 56 1.53 14.99 19.29
C ALA A 56 1.78 15.67 20.66
N LYS A 57 2.61 16.74 20.67
CA LYS A 57 2.84 17.55 21.86
C LYS A 57 1.71 18.56 22.08
N ASP A 58 1.33 19.27 21.02
CA ASP A 58 0.40 20.38 21.11
C ASP A 58 -0.95 20.05 20.42
N LYS A 59 -0.91 19.41 19.24
CA LYS A 59 -2.11 19.22 18.44
C LYS A 59 -2.11 17.90 17.67
N LEU A 60 -3.18 17.12 17.85
CA LEU A 60 -3.50 15.96 17.03
C LEU A 60 -4.62 16.34 16.05
N ILE A 61 -4.38 16.16 14.74
CA ILE A 61 -5.38 16.31 13.69
C ILE A 61 -5.71 14.92 13.18
N LEU A 62 -6.96 14.49 13.37
CA LEU A 62 -7.42 13.17 12.98
C LEU A 62 -8.21 13.27 11.65
N LEU A 63 -7.79 12.50 10.64
CA LEU A 63 -8.49 12.34 9.38
C LEU A 63 -9.16 10.97 9.34
N ALA A 64 -10.48 10.94 9.34
CA ALA A 64 -11.26 9.70 9.30
C ALA A 64 -12.49 9.85 8.40
N ASP A 65 -12.86 8.79 7.69
CA ASP A 65 -14.15 8.66 7.04
C ASP A 65 -15.16 8.07 8.03
N GLY A 66 -16.05 8.94 8.55
CA GLY A 66 -17.01 8.53 9.57
C GLY A 66 -18.00 7.47 9.08
N LYS A 67 -18.38 7.48 7.78
CA LYS A 67 -19.30 6.47 7.22
C LYS A 67 -18.65 5.11 7.12
N GLU A 68 -17.40 5.07 6.67
CA GLU A 68 -16.65 3.83 6.57
C GLU A 68 -16.30 3.27 7.95
N LEU A 69 -15.99 4.14 8.91
CA LEU A 69 -15.77 3.74 10.29
C LEU A 69 -17.00 3.06 10.90
N GLU A 70 -18.19 3.67 10.77
CA GLU A 70 -19.46 3.09 11.22
C GLU A 70 -19.75 1.75 10.56
N ARG A 71 -19.55 1.65 9.25
CA ARG A 71 -19.73 0.41 8.48
C ARG A 71 -18.83 -0.73 8.99
N LEU A 72 -17.62 -0.41 9.39
CA LEU A 72 -16.59 -1.37 9.81
C LEU A 72 -16.68 -1.74 11.28
N HIS A 73 -17.04 -0.79 12.13
CA HIS A 73 -17.19 -0.96 13.56
C HIS A 73 -18.28 -1.97 13.95
N GLN A 74 -19.45 -1.90 13.31
CA GLN A 74 -20.57 -2.84 13.48
C GLN A 74 -21.01 -3.06 14.96
N GLY A 75 -20.86 -2.07 15.82
CA GLY A 75 -21.26 -2.15 17.23
C GLY A 75 -20.35 -3.01 18.12
N ASN A 76 -19.10 -3.22 17.72
CA ASN A 76 -18.13 -3.89 18.59
C ASN A 76 -17.77 -3.03 19.79
N GLU A 77 -17.88 -3.55 21.00
CA GLU A 77 -17.61 -2.81 22.24
C GLU A 77 -16.10 -2.56 22.49
N ASP A 78 -15.20 -3.40 21.93
CA ASP A 78 -13.74 -3.26 22.11
C ASP A 78 -13.10 -2.74 20.80
N ASP A 79 -13.17 -1.43 20.60
CA ASP A 79 -12.69 -0.76 19.39
C ASP A 79 -12.08 0.61 19.70
N ASP A 80 -10.82 0.61 20.12
CA ASP A 80 -10.09 1.82 20.52
C ASP A 80 -10.01 2.86 19.39
N LEU A 81 -9.98 2.42 18.11
CA LEU A 81 -9.95 3.35 16.99
C LEU A 81 -11.29 4.09 16.83
N TYR A 82 -12.39 3.37 16.97
CA TYR A 82 -13.73 3.96 16.94
C TYR A 82 -13.92 4.92 18.12
N GLU A 83 -13.55 4.49 19.32
CA GLU A 83 -13.63 5.32 20.54
C GLU A 83 -12.79 6.59 20.42
N LEU A 84 -11.56 6.49 19.90
CA LEU A 84 -10.70 7.65 19.62
C LEU A 84 -11.38 8.65 18.68
N VAL A 85 -11.94 8.16 17.56
CA VAL A 85 -12.63 9.03 16.60
C VAL A 85 -13.86 9.69 17.22
N GLN A 86 -14.65 8.95 18.00
CA GLN A 86 -15.82 9.52 18.70
C GLN A 86 -15.39 10.52 19.76
N TYR A 87 -14.34 10.25 20.51
CA TYR A 87 -13.79 11.19 21.50
C TYR A 87 -13.37 12.50 20.84
N VAL A 88 -12.58 12.44 19.76
CA VAL A 88 -12.14 13.63 19.03
C VAL A 88 -13.33 14.38 18.41
N LYS A 89 -14.34 13.67 17.91
CA LYS A 89 -15.56 14.26 17.35
C LYS A 89 -16.39 15.00 18.39
N THR A 90 -16.41 14.49 19.61
CA THR A 90 -17.19 15.08 20.72
C THR A 90 -16.45 16.22 21.41
N ASN A 91 -15.13 16.10 21.59
CA ASN A 91 -14.33 17.01 22.42
C ASN A 91 -13.43 17.94 21.59
N GLY A 92 -13.27 17.69 20.30
CA GLY A 92 -12.42 18.46 19.41
C GLY A 92 -13.21 19.37 18.47
N GLU A 93 -12.48 20.11 17.65
CA GLU A 93 -13.06 20.87 16.53
C GLU A 93 -13.28 19.95 15.33
N SER A 94 -14.51 19.84 14.85
CA SER A 94 -14.83 19.05 13.67
C SER A 94 -14.92 19.92 12.41
N LYS A 95 -14.17 19.55 11.37
CA LYS A 95 -14.31 20.12 10.01
C LYS A 95 -14.72 19.01 9.05
N ILE A 96 -15.95 19.05 8.56
CA ILE A 96 -16.45 18.09 7.59
C ILE A 96 -16.19 18.65 6.19
N THR A 97 -15.42 17.94 5.39
CA THR A 97 -15.25 18.24 3.96
C THR A 97 -16.19 17.36 3.15
N GLU A 98 -17.22 17.96 2.55
CA GLU A 98 -18.18 17.23 1.70
C GLU A 98 -17.64 16.92 0.30
N LYS A 99 -16.50 17.49 -0.09
CA LYS A 99 -15.92 17.27 -1.43
C LYS A 99 -14.79 16.26 -1.37
N HIS A 100 -14.95 15.16 -2.07
CA HIS A 100 -13.84 14.27 -2.43
C HIS A 100 -12.88 15.00 -3.37
N ILE A 101 -11.84 15.59 -2.82
CA ILE A 101 -10.73 16.14 -3.59
C ILE A 101 -9.83 14.97 -3.93
N SER A 102 -9.70 14.61 -5.20
CA SER A 102 -8.76 13.56 -5.59
C SER A 102 -7.33 14.03 -5.31
N SER A 103 -6.46 13.09 -4.93
CA SER A 103 -5.03 13.36 -4.74
C SER A 103 -4.38 14.00 -5.97
N ARG A 104 -4.87 13.72 -7.18
CA ARG A 104 -4.47 14.40 -8.42
C ARG A 104 -4.83 15.89 -8.43
N ALA A 105 -6.00 16.27 -7.91
CA ALA A 105 -6.42 17.68 -7.84
C ALA A 105 -5.60 18.47 -6.83
N LEU A 106 -4.98 17.80 -5.85
CA LEU A 106 -4.06 18.39 -4.88
C LEU A 106 -2.62 18.45 -5.38
N GLY A 107 -2.32 17.96 -6.60
CA GLY A 107 -0.95 17.86 -7.13
C GLY A 107 -0.08 16.85 -6.39
N ILE A 108 -0.66 16.04 -5.51
CA ILE A 108 0.07 15.01 -4.77
C ILE A 108 0.25 13.82 -5.71
N GLN A 109 1.44 13.65 -6.23
CA GLN A 109 1.83 12.41 -6.87
C GLN A 109 2.22 11.40 -5.78
N PRO A 110 1.78 10.13 -5.89
CA PRO A 110 2.30 9.08 -5.03
C PRO A 110 3.83 9.07 -5.14
N PHE A 111 4.52 8.90 -4.02
CA PHE A 111 5.99 8.79 -4.02
C PHE A 111 6.38 7.65 -4.96
N SER A 112 6.94 8.01 -6.09
CA SER A 112 7.49 7.07 -7.05
C SER A 112 8.90 7.53 -7.33
N THR A 113 9.85 6.63 -7.12
CA THR A 113 11.22 6.91 -7.49
C THR A 113 11.30 7.07 -9.02
N GLU A 114 12.32 7.78 -9.50
CA GLU A 114 12.57 7.86 -10.96
C GLU A 114 12.73 6.47 -11.58
N THR A 115 13.28 5.52 -10.82
CA THR A 115 13.47 4.13 -11.22
C THR A 115 12.14 3.43 -11.41
N GLU A 116 11.20 3.55 -10.46
CA GLU A 116 9.86 2.98 -10.57
C GLU A 116 9.07 3.59 -11.73
N THR A 117 9.21 4.90 -11.95
CA THR A 117 8.56 5.60 -13.06
C THR A 117 9.08 5.08 -14.41
N ALA A 118 10.40 4.92 -14.55
CA ALA A 118 11.02 4.37 -15.76
C ALA A 118 10.63 2.91 -15.96
N PHE A 119 10.61 2.12 -14.88
CA PHE A 119 10.18 0.72 -14.93
C PHE A 119 8.73 0.59 -15.38
N MET A 120 7.80 1.35 -14.78
CA MET A 120 6.39 1.35 -15.17
C MET A 120 6.19 1.63 -16.65
N LYS A 121 6.92 2.64 -17.19
CA LYS A 121 6.87 2.98 -18.60
C LYS A 121 7.35 1.81 -19.49
N ASN A 122 8.46 1.19 -19.12
CA ASN A 122 9.02 0.06 -19.86
C ASN A 122 8.12 -1.17 -19.75
N LEU A 123 7.55 -1.46 -18.58
CA LEU A 123 6.65 -2.59 -18.37
C LEU A 123 5.36 -2.43 -19.20
N THR A 124 4.76 -1.24 -19.17
CA THR A 124 3.59 -0.93 -20.00
C THR A 124 3.90 -1.13 -21.49
N HIS A 125 5.00 -0.55 -21.96
CA HIS A 125 5.41 -0.67 -23.36
C HIS A 125 5.70 -2.12 -23.75
N ALA A 126 6.32 -2.91 -22.87
CA ALA A 126 6.59 -4.32 -23.12
C ALA A 126 5.29 -5.15 -23.22
N LEU A 127 4.33 -4.94 -22.31
CA LEU A 127 3.02 -5.62 -22.35
C LEU A 127 2.22 -5.27 -23.61
N GLU A 128 2.33 -4.05 -24.12
CA GLU A 128 1.66 -3.61 -25.34
C GLU A 128 2.32 -4.17 -26.62
N ASN A 129 3.63 -4.43 -26.59
CA ASN A 129 4.40 -4.91 -27.75
C ASN A 129 4.63 -6.42 -27.79
N ILE A 130 4.16 -7.16 -26.81
CA ILE A 130 4.10 -8.62 -26.86
C ILE A 130 2.73 -9.00 -27.43
N TRP A 131 2.73 -9.76 -28.55
CA TRP A 131 1.49 -10.19 -29.23
C TRP A 131 0.47 -10.84 -28.31
N LEU A 132 0.95 -11.65 -27.36
CA LEU A 132 0.08 -12.41 -26.44
C LEU A 132 -0.60 -11.56 -25.38
N THR A 133 -0.06 -10.39 -25.04
CA THR A 133 -0.46 -9.58 -23.90
C THR A 133 -1.13 -8.28 -24.28
N ARG A 134 -1.08 -7.91 -25.56
CA ARG A 134 -1.61 -6.63 -26.04
C ARG A 134 -3.07 -6.41 -25.64
N ASN A 135 -3.33 -5.29 -24.97
CA ASN A 135 -4.65 -4.87 -24.48
C ASN A 135 -5.34 -5.81 -23.47
N LYS A 136 -4.67 -6.87 -23.02
CA LYS A 136 -5.25 -7.85 -22.09
C LYS A 136 -4.96 -7.55 -20.63
N TYR A 137 -3.94 -6.75 -20.35
CA TYR A 137 -3.43 -6.56 -19.01
C TYR A 137 -3.47 -5.08 -18.58
N THR A 138 -3.55 -4.85 -17.28
CA THR A 138 -3.35 -3.57 -16.60
C THR A 138 -2.28 -3.71 -15.55
N ILE A 139 -1.65 -2.59 -15.19
CA ILE A 139 -0.62 -2.54 -14.16
C ILE A 139 -1.10 -1.59 -13.07
N HIS A 140 -1.06 -2.07 -11.84
CA HIS A 140 -1.34 -1.25 -10.65
C HIS A 140 -0.06 -1.13 -9.84
N LYS A 141 0.19 0.06 -9.28
CA LYS A 141 1.33 0.35 -8.40
C LYS A 141 0.91 0.28 -6.94
N GLU A 142 1.88 0.01 -6.06
CA GLU A 142 1.68 0.10 -4.62
C GLU A 142 0.46 -0.70 -4.12
N VAL A 143 0.30 -1.94 -4.60
CA VAL A 143 -0.87 -2.75 -4.29
C VAL A 143 -0.71 -3.44 -2.95
N ALA A 144 -1.60 -3.15 -2.00
CA ALA A 144 -1.58 -3.80 -0.70
C ALA A 144 -1.81 -5.32 -0.81
N ILE A 145 -1.05 -6.10 -0.07
CA ILE A 145 -1.14 -7.57 -0.05
C ILE A 145 -2.57 -7.99 0.33
N SER A 146 -3.16 -7.36 1.34
CA SER A 146 -4.52 -7.61 1.82
C SER A 146 -5.63 -7.26 0.80
N GLN A 147 -5.32 -6.50 -0.24
CA GLN A 147 -6.27 -6.24 -1.33
C GLN A 147 -6.25 -7.33 -2.40
N MET A 148 -5.15 -8.07 -2.49
CA MET A 148 -4.97 -9.13 -3.48
C MET A 148 -5.50 -10.47 -2.98
N PHE A 149 -5.24 -10.78 -1.72
CA PHE A 149 -5.55 -12.07 -1.12
C PHE A 149 -6.63 -11.93 -0.05
N ARG A 150 -7.51 -12.92 0.04
CA ARG A 150 -8.59 -12.92 1.03
C ARG A 150 -8.15 -13.47 2.37
N ASP A 151 -7.27 -14.47 2.34
CA ASP A 151 -6.88 -15.21 3.52
C ASP A 151 -5.44 -14.87 3.89
N ASN A 152 -5.24 -14.56 5.18
CA ASN A 152 -3.93 -14.35 5.74
C ASN A 152 -3.36 -15.68 6.23
N ILE A 153 -2.12 -16.01 5.82
CA ILE A 153 -1.47 -17.28 6.15
C ILE A 153 -0.61 -17.25 7.42
N SER A 154 -0.43 -16.13 8.09
CA SER A 154 0.29 -15.99 9.38
C SER A 154 1.19 -14.76 9.55
N TYR A 155 1.36 -13.91 8.56
CA TYR A 155 2.24 -12.74 8.67
C TYR A 155 1.41 -11.45 8.80
N ASP A 156 0.68 -11.29 9.91
CA ASP A 156 -0.30 -10.23 10.09
C ASP A 156 0.20 -8.84 9.74
N ASN A 157 1.33 -8.42 10.30
CA ASN A 157 1.86 -7.10 10.02
C ASN A 157 2.17 -6.91 8.53
N LEU A 158 2.88 -7.85 7.92
CA LEU A 158 3.22 -7.76 6.51
C LEU A 158 1.98 -7.88 5.62
N PHE A 159 1.04 -8.77 5.95
CA PHE A 159 -0.17 -8.97 5.17
C PHE A 159 -1.02 -7.68 5.07
N TYR A 160 -1.19 -6.97 6.18
CA TYR A 160 -2.03 -5.77 6.22
C TYR A 160 -1.28 -4.48 5.86
N MET A 161 0.01 -4.39 6.18
CA MET A 161 0.83 -3.19 5.95
C MET A 161 1.68 -3.28 4.69
N GLY A 162 1.99 -4.49 4.24
CA GLY A 162 2.86 -4.71 3.09
C GLY A 162 2.18 -4.40 1.77
N ARG A 163 3.00 -4.03 0.78
CA ARG A 163 2.57 -3.73 -0.58
C ARG A 163 3.53 -4.38 -1.56
N PHE A 164 3.03 -4.66 -2.75
CA PHE A 164 3.85 -4.95 -3.92
C PHE A 164 4.06 -3.67 -4.72
N ASP A 165 5.25 -3.47 -5.25
CA ASP A 165 5.57 -2.28 -6.05
C ASP A 165 4.68 -2.21 -7.29
N PHE A 166 4.51 -3.35 -7.97
CA PHE A 166 3.62 -3.47 -9.12
C PHE A 166 2.89 -4.81 -9.11
N VAL A 167 1.65 -4.79 -9.59
CA VAL A 167 0.89 -6.01 -9.86
C VAL A 167 0.29 -5.91 -11.24
N VAL A 168 0.47 -6.96 -12.03
CA VAL A 168 -0.13 -7.10 -13.35
C VAL A 168 -1.45 -7.85 -13.22
N TYR A 169 -2.51 -7.28 -13.78
CA TYR A 169 -3.86 -7.83 -13.77
C TYR A 169 -4.30 -8.18 -15.19
N GLU A 170 -4.97 -9.32 -15.34
CA GLU A 170 -5.65 -9.67 -16.57
C GLU A 170 -7.06 -9.10 -16.59
N LYS A 171 -7.44 -8.46 -17.70
CA LYS A 171 -8.78 -7.94 -17.93
C LYS A 171 -9.73 -9.09 -18.31
N ARG A 172 -10.73 -9.35 -17.48
CA ARG A 172 -11.79 -10.34 -17.73
C ARG A 172 -13.16 -9.66 -17.74
N GLY A 173 -13.51 -9.07 -18.87
CA GLY A 173 -14.72 -8.24 -19.01
C GLY A 173 -14.65 -6.99 -18.13
N LYS A 174 -15.54 -6.89 -17.13
CA LYS A 174 -15.58 -5.77 -16.17
C LYS A 174 -14.69 -5.99 -14.92
N ARG A 175 -14.01 -7.12 -14.81
CA ARG A 175 -13.18 -7.49 -13.66
C ARG A 175 -11.73 -7.53 -14.08
N GLU A 176 -10.87 -7.27 -13.11
CA GLU A 176 -9.43 -7.46 -13.23
C GLU A 176 -9.00 -8.54 -12.23
N MET A 177 -8.20 -9.49 -12.71
CA MET A 177 -7.68 -10.59 -11.90
C MET A 177 -6.18 -10.48 -11.79
N PRO A 178 -5.59 -10.47 -10.58
CA PRO A 178 -4.15 -10.40 -10.42
C PRO A 178 -3.49 -11.65 -11.02
N VAL A 179 -2.39 -11.45 -11.72
CA VAL A 179 -1.68 -12.51 -12.44
C VAL A 179 -0.32 -12.77 -11.83
N PHE A 180 0.45 -11.74 -11.62
CA PHE A 180 1.74 -11.79 -10.92
C PHE A 180 2.10 -10.44 -10.32
N ALA A 181 2.93 -10.47 -9.28
CA ALA A 181 3.50 -9.29 -8.65
C ALA A 181 4.94 -9.05 -9.11
N ILE A 182 5.40 -7.81 -9.04
CA ILE A 182 6.78 -7.43 -9.32
C ILE A 182 7.29 -6.56 -8.16
N GLU A 183 8.50 -6.85 -7.71
CA GLU A 183 9.27 -6.06 -6.74
C GLU A 183 10.52 -5.50 -7.42
N LEU A 184 10.86 -4.27 -7.10
CA LEU A 184 12.12 -3.64 -7.52
C LEU A 184 13.11 -3.68 -6.37
N ASP A 185 14.11 -4.54 -6.47
CA ASP A 185 15.08 -4.74 -5.41
C ASP A 185 16.24 -3.74 -5.50
N GLY A 186 16.43 -2.96 -4.45
CA GLY A 186 17.59 -2.10 -4.24
C GLY A 186 18.76 -2.85 -3.57
N LYS A 187 19.82 -2.14 -3.25
CA LYS A 187 20.99 -2.72 -2.55
C LYS A 187 20.65 -3.20 -1.15
N GLU A 188 19.72 -2.51 -0.48
CA GLU A 188 19.24 -2.83 0.86
C GLU A 188 18.65 -4.24 0.97
N HIS A 189 18.11 -4.81 -0.12
CA HIS A 189 17.58 -6.18 -0.15
C HIS A 189 18.68 -7.25 0.00
N PHE A 190 19.94 -6.88 -0.20
CA PHE A 190 21.07 -7.79 -0.04
C PHE A 190 21.85 -7.59 1.26
N GLU A 191 21.71 -6.43 1.90
CA GLU A 191 22.52 -6.00 3.03
C GLU A 191 21.74 -5.97 4.36
N ASP A 192 20.40 -5.85 4.32
CA ASP A 192 19.54 -5.70 5.50
C ASP A 192 18.74 -6.98 5.77
N GLU A 193 19.00 -7.63 6.91
CA GLU A 193 18.32 -8.86 7.33
C GLU A 193 16.80 -8.67 7.51
N VAL A 194 16.35 -7.48 7.94
CA VAL A 194 14.93 -7.18 8.12
C VAL A 194 14.23 -7.12 6.76
N VAL A 195 14.89 -6.53 5.76
CA VAL A 195 14.37 -6.46 4.38
C VAL A 195 14.32 -7.87 3.80
N GLN A 196 15.38 -8.67 3.96
CA GLN A 196 15.42 -10.06 3.48
C GLN A 196 14.31 -10.92 4.10
N GLU A 197 14.06 -10.77 5.40
CA GLU A 197 12.97 -11.49 6.07
C GLU A 197 11.59 -11.08 5.52
N ARG A 198 11.34 -9.81 5.29
CA ARG A 198 10.10 -9.32 4.66
C ARG A 198 9.93 -9.87 3.24
N ASP A 199 11.01 -9.95 2.49
CA ASP A 199 11.03 -10.52 1.14
C ASP A 199 10.72 -12.02 1.15
N ARG A 200 11.29 -12.76 2.12
CA ARG A 200 10.96 -14.16 2.34
C ARG A 200 9.47 -14.34 2.63
N GLN A 201 8.93 -13.54 3.54
CA GLN A 201 7.51 -13.59 3.91
C GLN A 201 6.60 -13.25 2.72
N LYS A 202 6.93 -12.23 1.92
CA LYS A 202 6.20 -11.92 0.67
C LYS A 202 6.19 -13.11 -0.29
N ASN A 203 7.33 -13.77 -0.45
CA ASN A 203 7.44 -14.94 -1.32
C ASN A 203 6.55 -16.11 -0.81
N GLU A 204 6.50 -16.34 0.51
CA GLU A 204 5.67 -17.37 1.11
C GLU A 204 4.17 -17.07 0.95
N ILE A 205 3.76 -15.81 1.16
CA ILE A 205 2.38 -15.37 0.91
C ILE A 205 2.00 -15.62 -0.56
N CYS A 206 2.83 -15.18 -1.50
CA CYS A 206 2.56 -15.41 -2.92
C CYS A 206 2.48 -16.89 -3.27
N LYS A 207 3.39 -17.71 -2.74
CA LYS A 207 3.41 -19.16 -2.94
C LYS A 207 2.15 -19.84 -2.42
N ALA A 208 1.68 -19.46 -1.22
CA ALA A 208 0.48 -20.01 -0.63
C ALA A 208 -0.79 -19.68 -1.43
N HIS A 209 -0.80 -18.53 -2.12
CA HIS A 209 -1.89 -18.09 -2.99
C HIS A 209 -1.67 -18.43 -4.47
N HIS A 210 -0.72 -19.30 -4.79
CA HIS A 210 -0.38 -19.71 -6.17
C HIS A 210 -0.08 -18.54 -7.11
N MET A 211 0.48 -17.46 -6.58
CA MET A 211 0.86 -16.28 -7.33
C MET A 211 2.38 -16.23 -7.49
N GLN A 212 2.85 -15.89 -8.69
CA GLN A 212 4.26 -15.66 -8.92
C GLN A 212 4.64 -14.23 -8.53
N ILE A 213 5.78 -14.08 -7.88
CA ILE A 213 6.45 -12.79 -7.67
C ILE A 213 7.72 -12.76 -8.51
N ILE A 214 7.91 -11.68 -9.26
CA ILE A 214 9.09 -11.44 -10.11
C ILE A 214 9.90 -10.34 -9.43
N ARG A 215 11.18 -10.62 -9.16
CA ARG A 215 12.09 -9.64 -8.59
C ARG A 215 13.01 -9.09 -9.66
N VAL A 216 13.12 -7.78 -9.70
CA VAL A 216 13.92 -7.05 -10.68
C VAL A 216 14.86 -6.10 -9.93
N GLU A 217 16.16 -6.30 -10.06
CA GLU A 217 17.12 -5.36 -9.52
C GLU A 217 16.95 -3.97 -10.13
N ASN A 218 17.08 -2.92 -9.33
CA ASN A 218 16.98 -1.52 -9.76
C ASN A 218 17.92 -1.17 -10.93
N SER A 219 19.07 -1.85 -11.01
CA SER A 219 20.03 -1.70 -12.12
C SER A 219 19.48 -2.12 -13.48
N TYR A 220 18.47 -3.01 -13.50
CA TYR A 220 17.81 -3.51 -14.72
C TYR A 220 16.45 -2.83 -14.97
N ALA A 221 15.91 -2.09 -14.03
CA ALA A 221 14.57 -1.48 -14.10
C ALA A 221 14.39 -0.54 -15.33
N ARG A 222 15.48 0.06 -15.82
CA ARG A 222 15.47 0.94 -16.99
C ARG A 222 15.75 0.22 -18.32
N ARG A 223 16.00 -1.11 -18.31
CA ARG A 223 16.38 -1.90 -19.49
C ARG A 223 15.15 -2.55 -20.12
N TYR A 224 14.58 -1.91 -21.13
CA TYR A 224 13.38 -2.39 -21.83
C TYR A 224 13.49 -3.85 -22.31
N HIS A 225 14.61 -4.21 -22.96
CA HIS A 225 14.78 -5.57 -23.50
C HIS A 225 14.76 -6.63 -22.40
N TYR A 226 15.39 -6.37 -21.26
CA TYR A 226 15.38 -7.26 -20.11
C TYR A 226 13.96 -7.48 -19.56
N ILE A 227 13.19 -6.38 -19.40
CA ILE A 227 11.80 -6.47 -18.95
C ILE A 227 10.94 -7.26 -19.94
N LYS A 228 11.15 -7.06 -21.24
CA LYS A 228 10.45 -7.80 -22.29
C LYS A 228 10.79 -9.29 -22.28
N GLU A 229 12.04 -9.66 -22.03
CA GLU A 229 12.48 -11.07 -21.90
C GLU A 229 11.81 -11.75 -20.72
N ILE A 230 11.83 -11.11 -19.52
CA ILE A 230 11.15 -11.63 -18.32
C ILE A 230 9.66 -11.89 -18.60
N LEU A 231 8.97 -10.97 -19.24
CA LEU A 231 7.56 -11.14 -19.59
C LEU A 231 7.34 -12.26 -20.60
N ASN A 232 8.18 -12.37 -21.62
CA ASN A 232 8.11 -13.47 -22.59
C ASN A 232 8.29 -14.83 -21.91
N ASP A 233 9.27 -14.95 -21.02
CA ASP A 233 9.54 -16.17 -20.26
C ASP A 233 8.36 -16.53 -19.33
N TYR A 234 7.79 -15.53 -18.67
CA TYR A 234 6.62 -15.73 -17.85
C TYR A 234 5.44 -16.26 -18.66
N PHE A 235 5.05 -15.58 -19.73
CA PHE A 235 3.89 -15.96 -20.54
C PHE A 235 4.12 -17.22 -21.40
N ALA A 236 5.36 -17.60 -21.64
CA ALA A 236 5.67 -18.89 -22.28
C ALA A 236 5.48 -20.08 -21.31
N LYS A 237 5.78 -19.90 -20.02
CA LYS A 237 5.62 -20.93 -18.97
C LYS A 237 4.19 -21.07 -18.45
N ALA A 238 3.39 -20.02 -18.58
CA ALA A 238 2.00 -19.99 -18.13
C ALA A 238 1.00 -20.65 -19.11
N ARG A 239 1.51 -21.23 -20.21
CA ARG A 239 0.78 -22.04 -21.19
C ARG A 239 0.91 -23.51 -20.88
#